data_5ff7522a1c24f71bca44713b4de2d970
#
_entry.id   5ff7522a1c24f71bca44713b4de2d970
#
_cell.length_a   1.000
_cell.length_b   1.000
_cell.length_c   1.000
_cell.angle_alpha   90.00
_cell.angle_beta   90.00
_cell.angle_gamma   90.00
#
_symmetry.space_group_name_H-M   'P 1'
#
loop_
_entity.id
_entity.type
_entity.pdbx_description
1 polymer ?
#
loop_
_entity_poly.entity_id
_entity_poly.type
_entity_poly.pdbx_seq_one_letter_code
_entity_poly.pdbx_strand_id
1 'polypeptide(L)' 'MKEEIIKIIAGVAEVPEESINLKTNLIADLDLESLDLVTLVSEIENKYQLEIPDKEIKKIQTVEDIVNFLSSHV' A
#
# COMPACT_ATOMS: atom_id res chain seq x y z
N MET A 1 -11.46 -5.65 1.08
CA MET A 1 -10.28 -5.08 0.40
C MET A 1 -9.39 -4.25 1.33
N LYS A 2 -9.97 -3.35 2.11
CA LYS A 2 -9.17 -2.50 3.00
C LYS A 2 -8.34 -3.33 4.00
N GLU A 3 -8.95 -4.30 4.63
CA GLU A 3 -8.26 -5.12 5.63
C GLU A 3 -7.09 -5.89 5.04
N GLU A 4 -7.23 -6.37 3.82
CA GLU A 4 -6.17 -7.12 3.14
C GLU A 4 -5.00 -6.21 2.79
N ILE A 5 -5.29 -4.98 2.37
CA ILE A 5 -4.26 -3.99 2.08
C ILE A 5 -3.50 -3.66 3.37
N ILE A 6 -4.23 -3.44 4.46
CA ILE A 6 -3.60 -3.14 5.75
C ILE A 6 -2.70 -4.30 6.21
N LYS A 7 -3.12 -5.54 6.01
CA LYS A 7 -2.30 -6.69 6.35
C LYS A 7 -1.00 -6.72 5.57
N ILE A 8 -1.07 -6.44 4.27
CA ILE A 8 0.13 -6.41 3.43
C ILE A 8 1.07 -5.30 3.89
N ILE A 9 0.52 -4.12 4.14
CA ILE A 9 1.32 -2.98 4.59
C ILE A 9 1.97 -3.28 5.95
N ALA A 10 1.20 -3.85 6.88
CA ALA A 10 1.72 -4.19 8.19
C ALA A 10 2.89 -5.18 8.09
N GLY A 11 2.80 -6.13 7.17
CA GLY A 11 3.86 -7.10 6.94
C GLY A 11 5.12 -6.46 6.39
N VAL A 12 4.99 -5.54 5.45
CA VAL A 12 6.13 -4.86 4.86
C VAL A 12 6.76 -3.89 5.86
N ALA A 13 5.94 -3.13 6.58
CA ALA A 13 6.42 -2.13 7.52
C ALA A 13 6.80 -2.71 8.89
N GLU A 14 6.44 -3.96 9.13
CA GLU A 14 6.70 -4.65 10.41
C GLU A 14 6.09 -3.92 11.59
N VAL A 15 4.83 -3.52 11.44
CA VAL A 15 4.07 -2.84 12.48
C VAL A 15 2.74 -3.56 12.69
N PRO A 16 2.09 -3.39 13.86
CA PRO A 16 0.77 -4.01 14.09
C PRO A 16 -0.29 -3.42 13.17
N GLU A 17 -1.24 -4.25 12.75
CA GLU A 17 -2.33 -3.79 11.89
C GLU A 17 -3.14 -2.68 12.56
N GLU A 18 -3.28 -2.73 13.87
CA GLU A 18 -4.05 -1.74 14.62
C GLU A 18 -3.48 -0.34 14.51
N SER A 19 -2.20 -0.22 14.19
CA SER A 19 -1.55 1.09 14.06
C SER A 19 -1.77 1.73 12.69
N ILE A 20 -2.43 1.02 11.77
CA ILE A 20 -2.62 1.47 10.40
C ILE A 20 -4.09 1.77 10.13
N ASN A 21 -4.35 2.91 9.48
CA ASN A 21 -5.70 3.27 9.04
C ASN A 21 -5.60 3.93 7.67
N LEU A 22 -6.74 4.32 7.11
CA LEU A 22 -6.78 4.90 5.77
C LEU A 22 -5.97 6.18 5.65
N LYS A 23 -5.83 6.93 6.72
CA LYS A 23 -5.09 8.20 6.70
C LYS A 23 -3.60 8.02 6.93
N THR A 24 -3.16 6.81 7.26
CA THR A 24 -1.74 6.55 7.52
C THR A 24 -0.91 6.86 6.27
N ASN A 25 0.12 7.68 6.45
CA ASN A 25 1.04 8.02 5.37
C ASN A 25 2.17 6.99 5.36
N LEU A 26 2.40 6.38 4.19
CA LEU A 26 3.37 5.29 4.08
C LEU A 26 4.80 5.74 4.36
N ILE A 27 5.13 6.96 3.99
CA ILE A 27 6.48 7.49 4.19
C ILE A 27 6.61 8.20 5.54
N ALA A 28 5.70 9.13 5.83
CA ALA A 28 5.78 9.96 7.03
C ALA A 28 5.46 9.20 8.31
N ASP A 29 4.48 8.31 8.25
CA ASP A 29 4.02 7.59 9.44
C ASP A 29 4.69 6.23 9.62
N LEU A 30 4.95 5.52 8.54
CA LEU A 30 5.52 4.19 8.59
C LEU A 30 7.00 4.15 8.24
N ASP A 31 7.55 5.27 7.82
CA ASP A 31 8.97 5.41 7.52
C ASP A 31 9.46 4.40 6.47
N LEU A 32 8.63 4.11 5.48
CA LEU A 32 8.98 3.19 4.41
C LEU A 32 9.94 3.85 3.43
N GLU A 33 10.91 3.09 2.96
CA GLU A 33 11.86 3.54 1.95
C GLU A 33 11.39 3.11 0.56
N SER A 34 12.11 3.58 -0.47
CA SER A 34 11.77 3.26 -1.86
C SER A 34 11.68 1.75 -2.11
N LEU A 35 12.63 1.00 -1.57
CA LEU A 35 12.62 -0.46 -1.74
C LEU A 35 11.41 -1.10 -1.05
N ASP A 36 11.00 -0.54 0.07
CA ASP A 36 9.82 -1.05 0.77
C ASP A 36 8.57 -0.81 -0.05
N LEU A 37 8.48 0.34 -0.72
CA LEU A 37 7.35 0.65 -1.59
C LEU A 37 7.31 -0.30 -2.78
N VAL A 38 8.46 -0.62 -3.36
CA VAL A 38 8.52 -1.58 -4.46
C VAL A 38 8.02 -2.95 -4.01
N THR A 39 8.46 -3.38 -2.82
CA THR A 39 8.02 -4.65 -2.26
C THR A 39 6.51 -4.66 -2.02
N LEU A 40 6.00 -3.57 -1.43
CA LEU A 40 4.58 -3.43 -1.16
C LEU A 40 3.76 -3.48 -2.44
N VAL A 41 4.18 -2.73 -3.45
CA VAL A 41 3.49 -2.70 -4.73
C VAL A 41 3.48 -4.08 -5.38
N SER A 42 4.62 -4.78 -5.35
CA SER A 42 4.73 -6.12 -5.92
C SER A 42 3.76 -7.10 -5.26
N GLU A 43 3.63 -7.03 -3.94
CA GLU A 43 2.72 -7.93 -3.22
C GLU A 43 1.27 -7.62 -3.57
N ILE A 44 0.93 -6.34 -3.73
CA ILE A 44 -0.41 -5.94 -4.11
C ILE A 44 -0.72 -6.41 -5.53
N GLU A 45 0.22 -6.23 -6.46
CA GLU A 45 0.05 -6.68 -7.84
C GLU A 45 -0.18 -8.18 -7.91
N ASN A 46 0.57 -8.95 -7.13
CA ASN A 46 0.42 -10.40 -7.11
C ASN A 46 -0.92 -10.82 -6.52
N LYS A 47 -1.34 -10.15 -5.45
CA LYS A 47 -2.58 -10.53 -4.78
C LYS A 47 -3.80 -10.24 -5.64
N TYR A 48 -3.83 -9.12 -6.31
CA TYR A 48 -4.99 -8.67 -7.09
C TYR A 48 -4.85 -8.89 -8.59
N GLN A 49 -3.74 -9.48 -9.02
CA GLN A 49 -3.52 -9.84 -10.43
C GLN A 49 -3.67 -8.62 -11.35
N LEU A 50 -2.97 -7.55 -11.02
CA LEU A 50 -3.01 -6.33 -11.84
C LEU A 50 -1.63 -5.67 -11.80
N GLU A 51 -1.44 -4.66 -12.68
CA GLU A 51 -0.21 -3.88 -12.72
C GLU A 51 -0.49 -2.47 -12.24
N ILE A 52 0.46 -1.91 -11.48
CA ILE A 52 0.39 -0.53 -11.02
C ILE A 52 1.49 0.24 -11.75
N PRO A 53 1.14 1.13 -12.69
CA PRO A 53 2.15 1.90 -13.44
C PRO A 53 2.97 2.80 -12.53
N ASP A 54 4.22 3.06 -12.91
CA ASP A 54 5.09 3.92 -12.11
C ASP A 54 4.47 5.28 -11.79
N LYS A 55 3.75 5.86 -12.75
CA LYS A 55 3.12 7.16 -12.52
C LYS A 55 2.06 7.11 -11.42
N GLU A 56 1.42 5.96 -11.26
CA GLU A 56 0.43 5.79 -10.19
C GLU A 56 1.10 5.53 -8.86
N ILE A 57 2.22 4.80 -8.89
CA ILE A 57 3.01 4.55 -7.67
C ILE A 57 3.46 5.87 -7.05
N LYS A 58 3.86 6.82 -7.88
CA LYS A 58 4.32 8.12 -7.41
C LYS A 58 3.22 8.94 -6.74
N LYS A 59 1.97 8.65 -7.06
CA LYS A 59 0.83 9.35 -6.46
C LYS A 59 0.38 8.73 -5.15
N ILE A 60 0.83 7.52 -4.86
CA ILE A 60 0.43 6.81 -3.65
C ILE A 60 1.21 7.33 -2.47
N GLN A 61 0.52 7.92 -1.50
CA GLN A 61 1.12 8.44 -0.28
C GLN A 61 0.50 7.82 0.96
N THR A 62 -0.80 7.51 0.92
CA THR A 62 -1.51 6.98 2.06
C THR A 62 -2.13 5.62 1.72
N VAL A 63 -2.59 4.92 2.77
CA VAL A 63 -3.32 3.67 2.59
C VAL A 63 -4.56 3.89 1.73
N GLU A 64 -5.24 5.02 1.96
CA GLU A 64 -6.45 5.37 1.20
C GLU A 64 -6.17 5.48 -0.29
N ASP A 65 -5.01 6.04 -0.67
CA ASP A 65 -4.62 6.15 -2.07
C ASP A 65 -4.57 4.78 -2.75
N ILE A 66 -4.02 3.79 -2.04
CA ILE A 66 -3.94 2.43 -2.57
C ILE A 66 -5.35 1.83 -2.71
N VAL A 67 -6.17 1.99 -1.69
CA VAL A 67 -7.53 1.45 -1.71
C VAL A 67 -8.33 2.07 -2.85
N ASN A 68 -8.20 3.39 -3.02
CA ASN A 68 -8.91 4.08 -4.10
C ASN A 68 -8.46 3.62 -5.48
N PHE A 69 -7.16 3.44 -5.66
CA PHE A 69 -6.64 2.94 -6.92
C PHE A 69 -7.21 1.55 -7.23
N LEU A 70 -7.17 0.65 -6.26
CA LEU A 70 -7.67 -0.71 -6.46
C LEU A 70 -9.18 -0.73 -6.72
N SER A 71 -9.92 0.11 -6.01
CA SER A 71 -11.37 0.18 -6.19
C SER A 71 -11.75 0.61 -7.61
N SER A 72 -10.88 1.39 -8.25
CA SER A 72 -11.12 1.83 -9.63
C SER A 72 -10.73 0.79 -10.66
N HIS A 73 -9.95 -0.22 -10.29
CA HIS A 73 -9.38 -1.18 -11.23
C HIS A 73 -9.79 -2.63 -10.99
N VAL A 74 -10.60 -2.88 -9.98
CA VAL A 74 -11.03 -4.24 -9.62
C VAL A 74 -12.53 -4.43 -9.77
#